data_6f59be4350635552a53702e1bdfa6c82
#
_entry.id   6f59be4350635552a53702e1bdfa6c82
#
_cell.length_a   1.000
_cell.length_b   1.000
_cell.length_c   1.000
_cell.angle_alpha   90.00
_cell.angle_beta   90.00
_cell.angle_gamma   90.00
#
_symmetry.space_group_name_H-M   'P 1'
#
loop_
_entity.id
_entity.type
_entity.pdbx_description
1 polymer ?
#
loop_
_entity_poly.entity_id
_entity_poly.type
_entity_poly.pdbx_seq_one_letter_code
_entity_poly.pdbx_strand_id
1 'polypeptide(L)'
;MHHSSRAYRWFLGINYVILTLLALLCLFPIVNILAISFSSSDAVKAGSVTFWPVDFTFSSYKYILENQQFLNSFGTSLLRVVLGVTTNLIFTILVAYPLSKEAAKFRSRTFYAWIFVFTMLFSGGLIPGYLIVKEAGLLDSIWALILPGAVPIFNVLLMLNFFRGLPKELEEAAWMDGAGHFRTLWSIYLPISLPSIATITLFAMVGHWNAWFDGMIYMKSPEGYPLATYLQSMLQQVTMIQSEMMTLEDATLLSQVSDRTTR
;
A
#
# COMPACT_ATOMS: atom_id res chain seq x y z
N MET A 1 -16.88 -28.12 -29.14
CA MET A 1 -15.71 -27.80 -29.97
C MET A 1 -15.94 -26.41 -30.58
N HIS A 2 -15.34 -25.35 -30.04
CA HIS A 2 -15.44 -24.02 -30.63
C HIS A 2 -14.55 -23.98 -31.88
N HIS A 3 -15.16 -24.02 -33.05
CA HIS A 3 -14.48 -23.74 -34.32
C HIS A 3 -14.07 -22.26 -34.32
N SER A 4 -12.85 -21.96 -33.94
CA SER A 4 -12.32 -20.61 -34.03
C SER A 4 -12.22 -20.21 -35.49
N SER A 5 -13.03 -19.25 -35.94
CA SER A 5 -12.98 -18.71 -37.27
C SER A 5 -11.58 -18.13 -37.56
N ARG A 6 -11.17 -18.02 -38.87
CA ARG A 6 -9.91 -17.38 -39.24
C ARG A 6 -9.78 -15.97 -38.65
N ALA A 7 -10.88 -15.22 -38.68
CA ALA A 7 -10.94 -13.88 -38.06
C ALA A 7 -10.64 -13.90 -36.55
N TYR A 8 -11.14 -14.89 -35.79
CA TYR A 8 -10.86 -15.03 -34.40
C TYR A 8 -9.37 -15.34 -34.07
N ARG A 9 -8.71 -16.15 -34.93
CA ARG A 9 -7.27 -16.44 -34.81
C ARG A 9 -6.43 -15.19 -35.08
N TRP A 10 -6.79 -14.39 -36.05
CA TRP A 10 -6.15 -13.10 -36.33
C TRP A 10 -6.34 -12.12 -35.16
N PHE A 11 -7.55 -12.02 -34.64
CA PHE A 11 -7.84 -11.22 -33.45
C PHE A 11 -6.97 -11.63 -32.23
N LEU A 12 -6.88 -12.94 -31.95
CA LEU A 12 -6.02 -13.46 -30.88
C LEU A 12 -4.54 -13.12 -31.13
N GLY A 13 -4.05 -13.30 -32.37
CA GLY A 13 -2.66 -12.96 -32.70
C GLY A 13 -2.35 -11.48 -32.47
N ILE A 14 -3.19 -10.58 -32.93
CA ILE A 14 -3.05 -9.14 -32.73
C ILE A 14 -3.12 -8.81 -31.22
N ASN A 15 -4.09 -9.39 -30.49
CA ASN A 15 -4.23 -9.18 -29.08
C ASN A 15 -2.98 -9.63 -28.29
N TYR A 16 -2.41 -10.80 -28.58
CA TYR A 16 -1.17 -11.24 -27.97
C TYR A 16 0.00 -10.30 -28.26
N VAL A 17 0.14 -9.82 -29.50
CA VAL A 17 1.19 -8.85 -29.85
C VAL A 17 1.02 -7.56 -29.04
N ILE A 18 -0.19 -7.00 -29.00
CA ILE A 18 -0.47 -5.76 -28.25
C ILE A 18 -0.17 -5.96 -26.75
N LEU A 19 -0.68 -7.05 -26.15
CA LEU A 19 -0.45 -7.32 -24.73
C LEU A 19 1.03 -7.56 -24.41
N THR A 20 1.76 -8.24 -25.30
CA THR A 20 3.20 -8.44 -25.14
C THR A 20 3.97 -7.12 -25.20
N LEU A 21 3.64 -6.25 -26.17
CA LEU A 21 4.25 -4.93 -26.28
C LEU A 21 3.98 -4.07 -25.05
N LEU A 22 2.73 -4.07 -24.55
CA LEU A 22 2.38 -3.36 -23.31
C LEU A 22 3.15 -3.92 -22.11
N ALA A 23 3.26 -5.24 -21.98
CA ALA A 23 4.04 -5.86 -20.92
C ALA A 23 5.53 -5.47 -20.98
N LEU A 24 6.13 -5.47 -22.17
CA LEU A 24 7.51 -5.03 -22.37
C LEU A 24 7.70 -3.54 -22.01
N LEU A 25 6.76 -2.67 -22.39
CA LEU A 25 6.77 -1.26 -21.99
C LEU A 25 6.71 -1.08 -20.48
N CYS A 26 5.90 -1.87 -19.79
CA CYS A 26 5.82 -1.85 -18.32
C CYS A 26 7.10 -2.39 -17.65
N LEU A 27 7.78 -3.34 -18.26
CA LEU A 27 9.05 -3.89 -17.76
C LEU A 27 10.24 -2.93 -17.96
N PHE A 28 10.19 -2.09 -19.00
CA PHE A 28 11.28 -1.17 -19.34
C PHE A 28 11.79 -0.35 -18.16
N PRO A 29 10.95 0.41 -17.39
CA PRO A 29 11.42 1.18 -16.24
C PRO A 29 12.02 0.32 -15.13
N ILE A 30 11.50 -0.90 -14.93
CA ILE A 30 12.01 -1.82 -13.90
C ILE A 30 13.43 -2.29 -14.27
N VAL A 31 13.64 -2.68 -15.52
CA VAL A 31 14.96 -3.09 -16.03
C VAL A 31 15.95 -1.92 -15.97
N ASN A 32 15.51 -0.70 -16.31
CA ASN A 32 16.36 0.49 -16.23
C ASN A 32 16.79 0.78 -14.79
N ILE A 33 15.87 0.76 -13.81
CA ILE A 33 16.20 0.94 -12.39
C ILE A 33 17.17 -0.15 -11.90
N LEU A 34 16.96 -1.39 -12.33
CA LEU A 34 17.86 -2.49 -12.01
C LEU A 34 19.27 -2.27 -12.60
N ALA A 35 19.36 -1.83 -13.86
CA ALA A 35 20.64 -1.50 -14.49
C ALA A 35 21.35 -0.34 -13.76
N ILE A 36 20.62 0.70 -13.37
CA ILE A 36 21.13 1.83 -12.57
C ILE A 36 21.67 1.34 -11.23
N SER A 37 20.97 0.45 -10.53
CA SER A 37 21.37 -0.04 -9.21
C SER A 37 22.71 -0.80 -9.19
N PHE A 38 23.09 -1.38 -10.34
CA PHE A 38 24.36 -2.08 -10.53
C PHE A 38 25.42 -1.27 -11.27
N SER A 39 25.18 0.01 -11.56
CA SER A 39 26.11 0.86 -12.28
C SER A 39 26.88 1.79 -11.35
N SER A 40 28.05 2.26 -11.82
CA SER A 40 28.82 3.28 -11.09
C SER A 40 28.08 4.61 -11.02
N SER A 41 28.31 5.37 -9.95
CA SER A 41 27.71 6.70 -9.76
C SER A 41 28.03 7.66 -10.91
N ASP A 42 29.22 7.57 -11.50
CA ASP A 42 29.65 8.44 -12.59
C ASP A 42 28.90 8.11 -13.89
N ALA A 43 28.71 6.83 -14.19
CA ALA A 43 27.92 6.39 -15.35
C ALA A 43 26.45 6.79 -15.22
N VAL A 44 25.88 6.72 -14.00
CA VAL A 44 24.50 7.16 -13.73
C VAL A 44 24.35 8.67 -13.90
N LYS A 45 25.27 9.47 -13.35
CA LYS A 45 25.27 10.94 -13.51
C LYS A 45 25.45 11.37 -14.96
N ALA A 46 26.24 10.64 -15.73
CA ALA A 46 26.42 10.86 -17.16
C ALA A 46 25.21 10.47 -18.03
N GLY A 47 24.18 9.83 -17.43
CA GLY A 47 22.99 9.37 -18.17
C GLY A 47 23.27 8.25 -19.17
N SER A 48 24.40 7.54 -19.04
CA SER A 48 24.85 6.51 -20.00
C SER A 48 24.17 5.15 -19.79
N VAL A 49 23.47 4.97 -18.65
CA VAL A 49 22.84 3.69 -18.26
C VAL A 49 21.41 3.60 -18.83
N THR A 50 21.14 2.59 -19.65
CA THR A 50 19.80 2.33 -20.22
C THR A 50 19.26 0.96 -19.78
N PHE A 51 19.65 -0.11 -20.47
CA PHE A 51 19.19 -1.48 -20.18
C PHE A 51 20.24 -2.35 -19.50
N TRP A 52 21.52 -2.01 -19.69
CA TRP A 52 22.63 -2.79 -19.15
C TRP A 52 23.42 -1.94 -18.18
N PRO A 53 23.94 -2.54 -17.08
CA PRO A 53 24.85 -1.87 -16.18
C PRO A 53 26.11 -1.39 -16.88
N VAL A 54 26.54 -0.16 -16.55
CA VAL A 54 27.83 0.41 -17.01
C VAL A 54 28.74 0.50 -15.79
N ASP A 55 29.97 0.01 -15.91
CA ASP A 55 30.93 -0.12 -14.80
C ASP A 55 30.31 -0.82 -13.59
N PHE A 56 30.02 -2.11 -13.77
CA PHE A 56 29.29 -2.93 -12.81
C PHE A 56 29.88 -2.84 -11.39
N THR A 57 29.03 -2.51 -10.41
CA THR A 57 29.42 -2.36 -9.01
C THR A 57 28.29 -2.71 -8.04
N PHE A 58 28.62 -3.16 -6.84
CA PHE A 58 27.71 -3.35 -5.72
C PHE A 58 27.74 -2.20 -4.71
N SER A 59 28.38 -1.07 -5.03
CA SER A 59 28.57 0.04 -4.10
C SER A 59 27.25 0.58 -3.54
N SER A 60 26.21 0.70 -4.36
CA SER A 60 24.88 1.16 -3.92
C SER A 60 24.26 0.22 -2.88
N TYR A 61 24.38 -1.08 -3.09
CA TYR A 61 23.88 -2.07 -2.13
C TYR A 61 24.68 -2.08 -0.82
N LYS A 62 26.00 -1.97 -0.91
CA LYS A 62 26.86 -1.87 0.26
C LYS A 62 26.52 -0.65 1.09
N TYR A 63 26.37 0.52 0.46
CA TYR A 63 25.97 1.76 1.12
C TYR A 63 24.63 1.62 1.85
N ILE A 64 23.63 0.98 1.23
CA ILE A 64 22.30 0.76 1.82
C ILE A 64 22.42 -0.17 3.03
N LEU A 65 23.18 -1.26 2.94
CA LEU A 65 23.35 -2.23 4.03
C LEU A 65 24.17 -1.66 5.21
N GLU A 66 25.05 -0.71 4.97
CA GLU A 66 25.81 -0.01 6.01
C GLU A 66 25.00 1.14 6.64
N ASN A 67 23.90 1.56 6.02
CA ASN A 67 23.05 2.63 6.52
C ASN A 67 22.10 2.13 7.61
N GLN A 68 22.43 2.41 8.87
CA GLN A 68 21.63 1.99 10.02
C GLN A 68 20.19 2.51 9.97
N GLN A 69 19.98 3.73 9.47
CA GLN A 69 18.64 4.31 9.35
C GLN A 69 17.78 3.54 8.36
N PHE A 70 18.35 3.09 7.23
CA PHE A 70 17.64 2.24 6.27
C PHE A 70 17.21 0.92 6.92
N LEU A 71 18.11 0.26 7.65
CA LEU A 71 17.83 -1.01 8.31
C LEU A 71 16.74 -0.88 9.37
N ASN A 72 16.78 0.20 10.17
CA ASN A 72 15.75 0.50 11.17
C ASN A 72 14.39 0.75 10.49
N SER A 73 14.35 1.54 9.43
CA SER A 73 13.14 1.85 8.67
C SER A 73 12.54 0.61 7.99
N PHE A 74 13.39 -0.28 7.49
CA PHE A 74 12.97 -1.57 6.96
C PHE A 74 12.35 -2.45 8.04
N GLY A 75 12.99 -2.54 9.21
CA GLY A 75 12.45 -3.25 10.39
C GLY A 75 11.11 -2.69 10.86
N THR A 76 10.97 -1.36 10.93
CA THR A 76 9.71 -0.68 11.27
C THR A 76 8.61 -1.01 10.25
N SER A 77 8.95 -1.05 8.94
CA SER A 77 7.98 -1.44 7.89
C SER A 77 7.52 -2.88 8.05
N LEU A 78 8.42 -3.82 8.30
CA LEU A 78 8.04 -5.22 8.53
C LEU A 78 7.12 -5.34 9.76
N LEU A 79 7.48 -4.69 10.87
CA LEU A 79 6.66 -4.68 12.08
C LEU A 79 5.28 -4.09 11.81
N ARG A 80 5.21 -2.95 11.09
CA ARG A 80 3.96 -2.32 10.66
C ARG A 80 3.09 -3.26 9.82
N VAL A 81 3.68 -3.94 8.85
CA VAL A 81 2.95 -4.88 7.99
C VAL A 81 2.40 -6.03 8.82
N VAL A 82 3.23 -6.68 9.64
CA VAL A 82 2.78 -7.83 10.45
C VAL A 82 1.66 -7.43 11.40
N LEU A 83 1.85 -6.39 12.20
CA LEU A 83 0.87 -5.94 13.18
C LEU A 83 -0.38 -5.34 12.50
N GLY A 84 -0.18 -4.53 11.45
CA GLY A 84 -1.27 -3.88 10.72
C GLY A 84 -2.16 -4.88 9.99
N VAL A 85 -1.57 -5.82 9.25
CA VAL A 85 -2.32 -6.88 8.56
C VAL A 85 -3.10 -7.74 9.55
N THR A 86 -2.46 -8.16 10.64
CA THR A 86 -3.12 -8.96 11.67
C THR A 86 -4.31 -8.22 12.28
N THR A 87 -4.13 -6.94 12.62
CA THR A 87 -5.18 -6.06 13.15
C THR A 87 -6.32 -5.90 12.14
N ASN A 88 -6.00 -5.58 10.89
CA ASN A 88 -7.00 -5.43 9.84
C ASN A 88 -7.80 -6.72 9.60
N LEU A 89 -7.15 -7.89 9.57
CA LEU A 89 -7.83 -9.18 9.41
C LEU A 89 -8.79 -9.47 10.56
N ILE A 90 -8.32 -9.33 11.78
CA ILE A 90 -9.13 -9.58 12.98
C ILE A 90 -10.40 -8.71 12.93
N PHE A 91 -10.26 -7.40 12.77
CA PHE A 91 -11.42 -6.50 12.74
C PHE A 91 -12.30 -6.71 11.52
N THR A 92 -11.71 -6.96 10.34
CA THR A 92 -12.49 -7.26 9.13
C THR A 92 -13.37 -8.48 9.34
N ILE A 93 -12.84 -9.57 9.86
CA ILE A 93 -13.57 -10.82 10.11
C ILE A 93 -14.66 -10.61 11.17
N LEU A 94 -14.30 -9.98 12.30
CA LEU A 94 -15.23 -9.74 13.41
C LEU A 94 -16.38 -8.83 13.03
N VAL A 95 -16.17 -7.87 12.14
CA VAL A 95 -17.22 -6.96 11.64
C VAL A 95 -18.04 -7.62 10.52
N ALA A 96 -17.38 -8.28 9.55
CA ALA A 96 -18.03 -8.86 8.40
C ALA A 96 -18.95 -10.03 8.79
N TYR A 97 -18.57 -10.87 9.76
CA TYR A 97 -19.34 -12.04 10.14
C TYR A 97 -20.74 -11.71 10.66
N PRO A 98 -20.96 -10.87 11.67
CA PRO A 98 -22.30 -10.51 12.13
C PRO A 98 -23.08 -9.74 11.05
N LEU A 99 -22.43 -8.87 10.29
CA LEU A 99 -23.08 -8.13 9.21
C LEU A 99 -23.49 -9.01 8.01
N SER A 100 -22.90 -10.18 7.85
CA SER A 100 -23.30 -11.14 6.81
C SER A 100 -24.61 -11.85 7.11
N LYS A 101 -25.04 -11.90 8.40
CA LYS A 101 -26.25 -12.61 8.82
C LYS A 101 -27.52 -11.94 8.28
N GLU A 102 -28.62 -12.71 8.23
CA GLU A 102 -29.93 -12.19 7.84
C GLU A 102 -30.49 -11.20 8.86
N ALA A 103 -31.33 -10.27 8.39
CA ALA A 103 -31.97 -9.28 9.25
C ALA A 103 -32.84 -9.91 10.37
N ALA A 104 -33.38 -11.11 10.15
CA ALA A 104 -34.11 -11.88 11.16
C ALA A 104 -33.22 -12.31 12.33
N LYS A 105 -31.94 -12.65 12.05
CA LYS A 105 -30.94 -13.07 13.06
C LYS A 105 -30.22 -11.89 13.70
N PHE A 106 -30.05 -10.78 12.97
CA PHE A 106 -29.40 -9.55 13.46
C PHE A 106 -30.16 -8.30 13.00
N ARG A 107 -31.14 -7.87 13.78
CA ARG A 107 -32.05 -6.75 13.44
C ARG A 107 -31.34 -5.44 13.15
N SER A 108 -30.31 -5.10 13.92
CA SER A 108 -29.55 -3.85 13.78
C SER A 108 -28.50 -3.87 12.67
N ARG A 109 -28.38 -4.97 11.90
CA ARG A 109 -27.40 -5.14 10.83
C ARG A 109 -27.34 -3.97 9.86
N THR A 110 -28.50 -3.55 9.37
CA THR A 110 -28.59 -2.47 8.37
C THR A 110 -28.12 -1.14 8.93
N PHE A 111 -28.43 -0.84 10.21
CA PHE A 111 -27.94 0.37 10.88
C PHE A 111 -26.42 0.40 10.97
N TYR A 112 -25.80 -0.68 11.45
CA TYR A 112 -24.33 -0.76 11.51
C TYR A 112 -23.68 -0.72 10.12
N ALA A 113 -24.26 -1.40 9.13
CA ALA A 113 -23.74 -1.33 7.76
C ALA A 113 -23.74 0.10 7.22
N TRP A 114 -24.80 0.90 7.49
CA TRP A 114 -24.85 2.30 7.11
C TRP A 114 -23.83 3.17 7.85
N ILE A 115 -23.53 2.90 9.13
CA ILE A 115 -22.46 3.59 9.85
C ILE A 115 -21.13 3.37 9.13
N PHE A 116 -20.79 2.13 8.79
CA PHE A 116 -19.54 1.83 8.05
C PHE A 116 -19.52 2.48 6.67
N VAL A 117 -20.61 2.43 5.91
CA VAL A 117 -20.68 3.11 4.61
C VAL A 117 -20.56 4.62 4.76
N PHE A 118 -21.18 5.20 5.78
CA PHE A 118 -21.06 6.63 6.07
C PHE A 118 -19.59 7.02 6.34
N THR A 119 -18.88 6.29 7.19
CA THR A 119 -17.46 6.57 7.49
C THR A 119 -16.53 6.32 6.29
N MET A 120 -16.93 5.54 5.30
CA MET A 120 -16.22 5.37 4.04
C MET A 120 -16.36 6.60 3.12
N LEU A 121 -17.55 7.21 3.12
CA LEU A 121 -17.87 8.35 2.24
C LEU A 121 -17.49 9.70 2.85
N PHE A 122 -17.52 9.81 4.17
CA PHE A 122 -17.26 11.05 4.90
C PHE A 122 -16.05 10.88 5.83
N SER A 123 -15.04 11.67 5.60
CA SER A 123 -13.86 11.76 6.44
C SER A 123 -13.81 13.12 7.13
N GLY A 124 -13.39 13.16 8.37
CA GLY A 124 -13.20 14.41 9.12
C GLY A 124 -12.05 15.28 8.60
N GLY A 125 -11.22 14.72 7.73
CA GLY A 125 -10.04 15.38 7.19
C GLY A 125 -8.78 15.16 8.04
N LEU A 126 -7.69 15.75 7.57
CA LEU A 126 -6.34 15.53 8.14
C LEU A 126 -6.21 16.08 9.56
N ILE A 127 -6.64 17.33 9.80
CA ILE A 127 -6.44 18.01 11.08
C ILE A 127 -7.22 17.34 12.21
N PRO A 128 -8.53 17.06 12.10
CA PRO A 128 -9.26 16.29 13.11
C PRO A 128 -8.67 14.89 13.34
N GLY A 129 -8.26 14.19 12.28
CA GLY A 129 -7.60 12.89 12.41
C GLY A 129 -6.32 12.96 13.23
N TYR A 130 -5.48 13.95 12.95
CA TYR A 130 -4.24 14.18 13.72
C TYR A 130 -4.53 14.49 15.20
N LEU A 131 -5.51 15.34 15.47
CA LEU A 131 -5.86 15.71 16.84
C LEU A 131 -6.35 14.50 17.64
N ILE A 132 -7.15 13.62 17.05
CA ILE A 132 -7.61 12.39 17.71
C ILE A 132 -6.42 11.49 18.07
N VAL A 133 -5.48 11.27 17.14
CA VAL A 133 -4.28 10.45 17.39
C VAL A 133 -3.40 11.08 18.48
N LYS A 134 -3.28 12.41 18.47
CA LYS A 134 -2.54 13.18 19.49
C LYS A 134 -3.17 13.06 20.87
N GLU A 135 -4.48 13.29 20.97
CA GLU A 135 -5.21 13.23 22.26
C GLU A 135 -5.26 11.81 22.82
N ALA A 136 -5.30 10.79 21.95
CA ALA A 136 -5.17 9.40 22.34
C ALA A 136 -3.75 9.02 22.83
N GLY A 137 -2.77 9.94 22.77
CA GLY A 137 -1.39 9.70 23.20
C GLY A 137 -0.62 8.73 22.32
N LEU A 138 -1.05 8.53 21.06
CA LEU A 138 -0.48 7.55 20.16
C LEU A 138 0.68 8.09 19.31
N LEU A 139 0.92 9.41 19.29
CA LEU A 139 2.01 10.00 18.49
C LEU A 139 3.35 9.34 18.83
N ASP A 140 4.18 9.19 17.79
CA ASP A 140 5.50 8.55 17.88
C ASP A 140 5.47 7.08 18.30
N SER A 141 4.38 6.40 17.92
CA SER A 141 4.17 4.98 18.19
C SER A 141 3.74 4.25 16.93
N ILE A 142 4.13 2.99 16.77
CA ILE A 142 3.68 2.12 15.68
C ILE A 142 2.14 2.03 15.61
N TRP A 143 1.46 2.15 16.74
CA TRP A 143 0.01 2.12 16.83
C TRP A 143 -0.67 3.34 16.18
N ALA A 144 0.01 4.50 16.11
CA ALA A 144 -0.48 5.64 15.35
C ALA A 144 -0.61 5.34 13.84
N LEU A 145 0.23 4.42 13.32
CA LEU A 145 0.23 4.01 11.92
C LEU A 145 -0.75 2.87 11.61
N ILE A 146 -1.31 2.23 12.64
CA ILE A 146 -2.16 1.03 12.50
C ILE A 146 -3.60 1.31 12.90
N LEU A 147 -3.83 1.88 14.10
CA LEU A 147 -5.17 2.00 14.67
C LEU A 147 -6.13 2.91 13.89
N PRO A 148 -5.71 4.06 13.32
CA PRO A 148 -6.61 4.88 12.52
C PRO A 148 -7.21 4.15 11.32
N GLY A 149 -6.47 3.17 10.76
CA GLY A 149 -6.87 2.32 9.64
C GLY A 149 -7.24 0.89 10.04
N ALA A 150 -7.50 0.60 11.33
CA ALA A 150 -7.69 -0.76 11.83
C ALA A 150 -8.88 -1.51 11.21
N VAL A 151 -9.93 -0.78 10.81
CA VAL A 151 -11.12 -1.34 10.16
C VAL A 151 -11.22 -0.86 8.71
N PRO A 152 -10.55 -1.53 7.76
CA PRO A 152 -10.62 -1.15 6.34
C PRO A 152 -11.99 -1.57 5.77
N ILE A 153 -12.89 -0.60 5.61
CA ILE A 153 -14.30 -0.85 5.28
C ILE A 153 -14.44 -1.56 3.94
N PHE A 154 -13.60 -1.23 2.97
CA PHE A 154 -13.58 -1.94 1.69
C PHE A 154 -13.33 -3.45 1.86
N ASN A 155 -12.36 -3.82 2.69
CA ASN A 155 -12.07 -5.23 3.00
C ASN A 155 -13.23 -5.89 3.76
N VAL A 156 -13.88 -5.15 4.67
CA VAL A 156 -15.09 -5.61 5.38
C VAL A 156 -16.19 -5.92 4.38
N LEU A 157 -16.45 -5.05 3.40
CA LEU A 157 -17.48 -5.27 2.37
C LEU A 157 -17.15 -6.47 1.47
N LEU A 158 -15.89 -6.66 1.09
CA LEU A 158 -15.46 -7.83 0.33
C LEU A 158 -15.72 -9.12 1.11
N MET A 159 -15.26 -9.18 2.36
CA MET A 159 -15.43 -10.35 3.22
C MET A 159 -16.91 -10.62 3.52
N LEU A 160 -17.69 -9.57 3.79
CA LEU A 160 -19.13 -9.66 4.02
C LEU A 160 -19.85 -10.27 2.80
N ASN A 161 -19.52 -9.81 1.59
CA ASN A 161 -20.10 -10.35 0.37
C ASN A 161 -19.71 -11.82 0.16
N PHE A 162 -18.46 -12.17 0.46
CA PHE A 162 -18.02 -13.56 0.41
C PHE A 162 -18.81 -14.43 1.40
N PHE A 163 -18.93 -14.01 2.66
CA PHE A 163 -19.69 -14.74 3.68
C PHE A 163 -21.17 -14.92 3.32
N ARG A 164 -21.77 -13.92 2.66
CA ARG A 164 -23.16 -14.03 2.15
C ARG A 164 -23.32 -15.00 0.99
N GLY A 165 -22.28 -15.23 0.23
CA GLY A 165 -22.25 -16.19 -0.87
C GLY A 165 -22.10 -17.64 -0.42
N LEU A 166 -21.80 -17.89 0.86
CA LEU A 166 -21.69 -19.26 1.37
C LEU A 166 -23.08 -19.91 1.51
N PRO A 167 -23.21 -21.22 1.23
CA PRO A 167 -24.43 -21.96 1.43
C PRO A 167 -24.91 -21.90 2.89
N LYS A 168 -26.18 -21.58 3.10
CA LYS A 168 -26.77 -21.45 4.44
C LYS A 168 -26.85 -22.79 5.18
N GLU A 169 -26.96 -23.86 4.44
CA GLU A 169 -27.02 -25.23 4.93
C GLU A 169 -25.81 -25.59 5.79
N LEU A 170 -24.64 -25.00 5.50
CA LEU A 170 -23.43 -25.19 6.30
C LEU A 170 -23.57 -24.59 7.72
N GLU A 171 -24.21 -23.44 7.81
CA GLU A 171 -24.48 -22.81 9.10
C GLU A 171 -25.56 -23.54 9.88
N GLU A 172 -26.63 -23.96 9.20
CA GLU A 172 -27.75 -24.70 9.80
C GLU A 172 -27.29 -26.07 10.32
N ALA A 173 -26.49 -26.80 9.56
CA ALA A 173 -25.88 -28.05 10.00
C ALA A 173 -25.02 -27.87 11.27
N ALA A 174 -24.18 -26.84 11.30
CA ALA A 174 -23.36 -26.53 12.48
C ALA A 174 -24.21 -26.26 13.73
N TRP A 175 -25.34 -25.58 13.58
CA TRP A 175 -26.25 -25.30 14.70
C TRP A 175 -27.00 -26.52 15.16
N MET A 176 -27.37 -27.41 14.25
CA MET A 176 -27.95 -28.71 14.61
C MET A 176 -26.96 -29.55 15.43
N ASP A 177 -25.64 -29.41 15.15
CA ASP A 177 -24.57 -30.05 15.92
C ASP A 177 -24.22 -29.29 17.21
N GLY A 178 -25.00 -28.26 17.58
CA GLY A 178 -24.82 -27.48 18.81
C GLY A 178 -23.67 -26.48 18.76
N ALA A 179 -23.13 -26.13 17.57
CA ALA A 179 -22.06 -25.11 17.44
C ALA A 179 -22.63 -23.72 17.68
N GLY A 180 -21.99 -22.94 18.56
CA GLY A 180 -22.25 -21.51 18.70
C GLY A 180 -21.58 -20.68 17.61
N HIS A 181 -21.89 -19.38 17.54
CA HIS A 181 -21.39 -18.45 16.51
C HIS A 181 -19.87 -18.45 16.35
N PHE A 182 -19.10 -18.44 17.43
CA PHE A 182 -17.63 -18.47 17.38
C PHE A 182 -17.13 -19.78 16.77
N ARG A 183 -17.66 -20.92 17.16
CA ARG A 183 -17.28 -22.22 16.61
C ARG A 183 -17.63 -22.30 15.13
N THR A 184 -18.81 -21.82 14.74
CA THR A 184 -19.21 -21.73 13.32
C THR A 184 -18.28 -20.85 12.53
N LEU A 185 -17.88 -19.66 13.05
CA LEU A 185 -16.93 -18.78 12.40
C LEU A 185 -15.58 -19.46 12.18
N TRP A 186 -14.98 -20.04 13.23
CA TRP A 186 -13.62 -20.59 13.16
C TRP A 186 -13.55 -21.91 12.41
N SER A 187 -14.54 -22.79 12.57
CA SER A 187 -14.49 -24.16 12.03
C SER A 187 -15.10 -24.27 10.62
N ILE A 188 -15.95 -23.32 10.20
CA ILE A 188 -16.66 -23.39 8.93
C ILE A 188 -16.37 -22.19 8.06
N TYR A 189 -16.69 -20.98 8.54
CA TYR A 189 -16.57 -19.79 7.71
C TYR A 189 -15.12 -19.48 7.33
N LEU A 190 -14.17 -19.46 8.26
CA LEU A 190 -12.79 -19.12 7.98
C LEU A 190 -12.10 -20.12 7.05
N PRO A 191 -12.19 -21.46 7.26
CA PRO A 191 -11.54 -22.41 6.36
C PRO A 191 -12.06 -22.33 4.91
N ILE A 192 -13.37 -22.15 4.72
CA ILE A 192 -13.95 -22.03 3.39
C ILE A 192 -13.59 -20.69 2.74
N SER A 193 -13.35 -19.66 3.56
CA SER A 193 -13.05 -18.30 3.10
C SER A 193 -11.57 -18.03 2.88
N LEU A 194 -10.68 -19.00 2.96
CA LEU A 194 -9.25 -18.83 2.75
C LEU A 194 -8.89 -18.04 1.48
N PRO A 195 -9.53 -18.24 0.32
CA PRO A 195 -9.25 -17.43 -0.87
C PRO A 195 -9.56 -15.94 -0.69
N SER A 196 -10.68 -15.62 -0.02
CA SER A 196 -11.03 -14.23 0.28
C SER A 196 -10.10 -13.62 1.33
N ILE A 197 -9.76 -14.39 2.38
CA ILE A 197 -8.79 -13.98 3.40
C ILE A 197 -7.43 -13.68 2.77
N ALA A 198 -6.95 -14.53 1.86
CA ALA A 198 -5.70 -14.29 1.15
C ALA A 198 -5.73 -12.97 0.35
N THR A 199 -6.85 -12.68 -0.32
CA THR A 199 -7.04 -11.46 -1.09
C THR A 199 -7.01 -10.22 -0.19
N ILE A 200 -7.77 -10.19 0.90
CA ILE A 200 -7.77 -9.03 1.81
C ILE A 200 -6.45 -8.89 2.58
N THR A 201 -5.76 -10.01 2.85
CA THR A 201 -4.40 -10.00 3.41
C THR A 201 -3.43 -9.30 2.47
N LEU A 202 -3.48 -9.63 1.18
CA LEU A 202 -2.65 -8.98 0.17
C LEU A 202 -2.93 -7.48 0.09
N PHE A 203 -4.21 -7.05 0.08
CA PHE A 203 -4.56 -5.63 0.06
C PHE A 203 -4.07 -4.90 1.31
N ALA A 204 -4.23 -5.49 2.49
CA ALA A 204 -3.73 -4.90 3.72
C ALA A 204 -2.19 -4.82 3.74
N MET A 205 -1.51 -5.87 3.28
CA MET A 205 -0.04 -5.92 3.19
C MET A 205 0.50 -4.81 2.27
N VAL A 206 -0.03 -4.72 1.05
CA VAL A 206 0.37 -3.69 0.08
C VAL A 206 0.03 -2.29 0.60
N GLY A 207 -1.13 -2.12 1.25
CA GLY A 207 -1.52 -0.86 1.86
C GLY A 207 -0.55 -0.39 2.93
N HIS A 208 -0.23 -1.24 3.91
CA HIS A 208 0.72 -0.91 4.99
C HIS A 208 2.15 -0.72 4.50
N TRP A 209 2.58 -1.50 3.51
CA TRP A 209 3.92 -1.39 2.93
C TRP A 209 4.14 -0.06 2.21
N ASN A 210 3.17 0.40 1.42
CA ASN A 210 3.28 1.62 0.60
C ASN A 210 2.89 2.91 1.33
N ALA A 211 2.28 2.82 2.52
CA ALA A 211 1.84 4.01 3.25
C ALA A 211 3.04 4.78 3.80
N TRP A 212 3.17 6.03 3.39
CA TRP A 212 4.28 6.91 3.77
C TRP A 212 3.84 8.19 4.49
N PHE A 213 2.65 8.70 4.14
CA PHE A 213 2.19 10.01 4.60
C PHE A 213 1.88 10.06 6.09
N ASP A 214 1.27 9.02 6.63
CA ASP A 214 0.98 8.88 8.06
C ASP A 214 2.25 8.81 8.91
N GLY A 215 3.30 8.16 8.40
CA GLY A 215 4.62 8.18 9.04
C GLY A 215 5.20 9.58 9.17
N MET A 216 5.07 10.43 8.15
CA MET A 216 5.53 11.83 8.20
C MET A 216 4.77 12.69 9.19
N ILE A 217 3.47 12.37 9.43
CA ILE A 217 2.61 13.18 10.30
C ILE A 217 2.67 12.73 11.76
N TYR A 218 2.68 11.42 11.99
CA TYR A 218 2.53 10.86 13.34
C TYR A 218 3.84 10.52 14.03
N MET A 219 4.94 10.33 13.28
CA MET A 219 6.26 10.06 13.86
C MET A 219 7.06 11.35 14.01
N LYS A 220 7.68 11.55 15.17
CA LYS A 220 8.43 12.77 15.48
C LYS A 220 9.87 12.75 15.00
N SER A 221 10.46 11.57 14.94
CA SER A 221 11.86 11.39 14.57
C SER A 221 12.01 10.44 13.37
N PRO A 222 13.01 10.67 12.51
CA PRO A 222 13.29 9.79 11.37
C PRO A 222 13.59 8.34 11.78
N GLU A 223 14.06 8.11 13.00
CA GLU A 223 14.40 6.79 13.52
C GLU A 223 13.21 5.84 13.56
N GLY A 224 12.01 6.37 13.79
CA GLY A 224 10.76 5.63 13.81
C GLY A 224 10.08 5.49 12.43
N TYR A 225 10.63 6.09 11.37
CA TYR A 225 9.99 6.09 10.07
C TYR A 225 9.92 4.69 9.45
N PRO A 226 8.75 4.27 8.91
CA PRO A 226 8.68 3.18 7.96
C PRO A 226 9.50 3.47 6.70
N LEU A 227 9.92 2.44 5.98
CA LEU A 227 10.78 2.55 4.81
C LEU A 227 10.21 3.51 3.73
N ALA A 228 8.90 3.40 3.44
CA ALA A 228 8.25 4.28 2.46
C ALA A 228 8.30 5.76 2.88
N THR A 229 8.12 6.04 4.18
CA THR A 229 8.24 7.39 4.76
C THR A 229 9.69 7.89 4.68
N TYR A 230 10.64 7.05 5.04
CA TYR A 230 12.07 7.38 4.98
C TYR A 230 12.51 7.71 3.55
N LEU A 231 12.15 6.86 2.57
CA LEU A 231 12.47 7.13 1.15
C LEU A 231 11.81 8.41 0.65
N GLN A 232 10.56 8.67 1.03
CA GLN A 232 9.87 9.90 0.65
C GLN A 232 10.52 11.15 1.27
N SER A 233 10.97 11.07 2.52
CA SER A 233 11.70 12.18 3.15
C SER A 233 13.03 12.49 2.45
N MET A 234 13.76 11.47 2.01
CA MET A 234 14.98 11.63 1.22
C MET A 234 14.71 12.30 -0.13
N LEU A 235 13.66 11.87 -0.84
CA LEU A 235 13.26 12.47 -2.11
C LEU A 235 12.89 13.95 -1.95
N GLN A 236 12.17 14.31 -0.89
CA GLN A 236 11.85 15.71 -0.60
C GLN A 236 13.09 16.55 -0.31
N GLN A 237 14.05 16.03 0.45
CA GLN A 237 15.32 16.73 0.71
C GLN A 237 16.10 17.00 -0.59
N VAL A 238 16.22 16.01 -1.47
CA VAL A 238 16.87 16.16 -2.77
C VAL A 238 16.17 17.23 -3.62
N THR A 239 14.83 17.20 -3.66
CA THR A 239 14.05 18.18 -4.42
C THR A 239 14.20 19.60 -3.87
N MET A 240 14.25 19.77 -2.55
CA MET A 240 14.50 21.07 -1.91
C MET A 240 15.89 21.62 -2.26
N ILE A 241 16.94 20.80 -2.13
CA ILE A 241 18.29 21.19 -2.49
C ILE A 241 18.37 21.60 -3.97
N GLN A 242 17.73 20.85 -4.85
CA GLN A 242 17.69 21.14 -6.29
C GLN A 242 16.96 22.46 -6.58
N SER A 243 15.85 22.75 -5.90
CA SER A 243 15.12 24.01 -6.05
C SER A 243 15.91 25.22 -5.52
N GLU A 244 16.62 25.06 -4.41
CA GLU A 244 17.50 26.10 -3.86
C GLU A 244 18.67 26.40 -4.81
N MET A 245 19.29 25.37 -5.39
CA MET A 245 20.36 25.54 -6.37
C MET A 245 19.87 26.28 -7.62
N MET A 246 18.69 25.93 -8.16
CA MET A 246 18.07 26.63 -9.30
C MET A 246 17.79 28.10 -8.98
N THR A 247 17.24 28.41 -7.81
CA THR A 247 16.97 29.81 -7.42
C THR A 247 18.24 30.63 -7.25
N LEU A 248 19.35 30.04 -6.76
CA LEU A 248 20.63 30.68 -6.65
C LEU A 248 21.26 30.94 -8.04
N GLU A 249 21.14 30.00 -8.97
CA GLU A 249 21.62 30.13 -10.34
C GLU A 249 20.85 31.22 -11.10
N ASP A 250 19.53 31.26 -10.98
CA ASP A 250 18.67 32.33 -11.54
C ASP A 250 19.03 33.72 -10.92
N ALA A 251 19.24 33.78 -9.62
CA ALA A 251 19.64 35.04 -8.95
C ALA A 251 21.04 35.54 -9.41
N THR A 252 21.96 34.63 -9.64
CA THR A 252 23.30 34.99 -10.18
C THR A 252 23.25 35.46 -11.62
N LEU A 253 22.41 34.83 -12.46
CA LEU A 253 22.17 35.26 -13.84
C LEU A 253 21.48 36.63 -13.89
N LEU A 254 20.50 36.90 -13.07
CA LEU A 254 19.84 38.21 -12.96
C LEU A 254 20.78 39.29 -12.51
N SER A 255 21.67 39.02 -11.58
CA SER A 255 22.72 39.98 -11.14
C SER A 255 23.69 40.32 -12.27
N GLN A 256 24.14 39.33 -13.05
CA GLN A 256 25.03 39.52 -14.20
C GLN A 256 24.37 40.30 -15.35
N VAL A 257 23.04 40.08 -15.57
CA VAL A 257 22.27 40.86 -16.56
C VAL A 257 22.11 42.32 -16.10
N SER A 258 21.83 42.54 -14.80
CA SER A 258 21.71 43.87 -14.20
C SER A 258 23.03 44.65 -14.32
N ASP A 259 24.18 44.05 -14.05
CA ASP A 259 25.51 44.69 -14.18
C ASP A 259 25.87 45.03 -15.64
N ARG A 260 25.35 44.27 -16.61
CA ARG A 260 25.55 44.55 -18.05
C ARG A 260 24.64 45.66 -18.58
N THR A 261 23.50 45.91 -17.95
CA THR A 261 22.55 46.96 -18.36
C THR A 261 22.81 48.31 -17.69
N THR A 262 23.64 48.35 -16.65
CA THR A 262 24.03 49.57 -15.94
C THR A 262 25.39 50.14 -16.38
N ARG A 263 26.04 49.55 -17.36
CA ARG A 263 27.22 50.06 -18.08
C ARG A 263 26.81 50.52 -19.50
#